data_bbb300efb55e67bf1e9cd0e5aa3165cd
#
_entry.id   bbb300efb55e67bf1e9cd0e5aa3165cd
#
_cell.length_a   1.000
_cell.length_b   1.000
_cell.length_c   1.000
_cell.angle_alpha   90.00
_cell.angle_beta   90.00
_cell.angle_gamma   90.00
#
_symmetry.space_group_name_H-M   'P 1'
#
loop_
_entity.id
_entity.type
_entity.pdbx_description
1 polymer ?
#
loop_
_entity_poly.entity_id
_entity_poly.type
_entity_poly.pdbx_seq_one_letter_code
_entity_poly.pdbx_strand_id
1 'polypeptide(L)'
;MLKKYLIVFFVSMVPLIELRGAIPIAAGTGLPFVQYYIIAIIGNMIPVPFIYFFARKILVWGADKPVIGNFFTWCLEKGEKGGKKLQETAGKGLFVALLLFVGIPLPGTGAWTGTLAASILDMDFKSSVFAVMLGVILAGIIMALASMGLFGALGALF
;
A
#
# COMPACT_ATOMS: atom_id res chain seq x y z
N MET A 1 1.31 25.27 -6.72
CA MET A 1 2.21 24.10 -6.82
C MET A 1 2.29 23.31 -5.50
N LEU A 2 2.70 23.92 -4.40
CA LEU A 2 2.83 23.24 -3.10
C LEU A 2 1.59 22.44 -2.67
N LYS A 3 0.38 23.03 -2.81
CA LYS A 3 -0.89 22.34 -2.50
C LYS A 3 -1.06 21.01 -3.24
N LYS A 4 -0.66 20.93 -4.51
CA LYS A 4 -0.76 19.69 -5.31
C LYS A 4 0.14 18.59 -4.77
N TYR A 5 1.38 18.93 -4.38
CA TYR A 5 2.31 17.98 -3.75
C TYR A 5 1.83 17.49 -2.39
N LEU A 6 1.27 18.38 -1.57
CA LEU A 6 0.67 18.01 -0.28
C LEU A 6 -0.52 17.05 -0.48
N ILE A 7 -1.37 17.29 -1.48
CA ILE A 7 -2.47 16.37 -1.80
C ILE A 7 -1.92 15.00 -2.14
N VAL A 8 -0.94 14.91 -3.04
CA VAL A 8 -0.31 13.64 -3.43
C VAL A 8 0.27 12.92 -2.21
N PHE A 9 0.99 13.65 -1.36
CA PHE A 9 1.59 13.12 -0.14
C PHE A 9 0.55 12.54 0.82
N PHE A 10 -0.46 13.32 1.18
CA PHE A 10 -1.49 12.87 2.12
C PHE A 10 -2.39 11.78 1.54
N VAL A 11 -2.76 11.86 0.26
CA VAL A 11 -3.57 10.84 -0.40
C VAL A 11 -2.82 9.50 -0.43
N SER A 12 -1.50 9.52 -0.64
CA SER A 12 -0.69 8.30 -0.63
C SER A 12 -0.57 7.64 0.75
N MET A 13 -0.82 8.40 1.83
CA MET A 13 -0.86 7.86 3.20
C MET A 13 -2.19 7.20 3.56
N VAL A 14 -3.27 7.52 2.86
CA VAL A 14 -4.62 7.06 3.20
C VAL A 14 -4.75 5.56 2.92
N PRO A 15 -5.26 4.76 3.89
CA PRO A 15 -5.51 3.33 3.66
C PRO A 15 -6.45 3.14 2.49
N LEU A 16 -6.25 2.08 1.70
CA LEU A 16 -7.00 1.71 0.51
C LEU A 16 -6.75 2.58 -0.73
N ILE A 17 -6.47 3.86 -0.60
CA ILE A 17 -6.14 4.75 -1.72
C ILE A 17 -4.66 4.62 -2.04
N GLU A 18 -3.81 4.89 -1.06
CA GLU A 18 -2.36 4.73 -1.13
C GLU A 18 -1.73 5.42 -2.36
N LEU A 19 -0.53 5.00 -2.72
CA LEU A 19 0.15 5.43 -3.94
C LEU A 19 -0.66 5.13 -5.22
N ARG A 20 -1.49 4.09 -5.19
CA ARG A 20 -2.30 3.67 -6.34
C ARG A 20 -3.32 4.72 -6.78
N GLY A 21 -3.92 5.42 -5.83
CA GLY A 21 -4.80 6.56 -6.13
C GLY A 21 -4.03 7.87 -6.28
N ALA A 22 -2.94 8.05 -5.53
CA ALA A 22 -2.15 9.27 -5.56
C ALA A 22 -1.47 9.48 -6.94
N ILE A 23 -0.96 8.43 -7.58
CA ILE A 23 -0.29 8.50 -8.89
C ILE A 23 -1.25 8.98 -10.00
N PRO A 24 -2.42 8.36 -10.24
CA PRO A 24 -3.38 8.85 -11.23
C PRO A 24 -3.84 10.29 -10.97
N ILE A 25 -4.12 10.63 -9.73
CA ILE A 25 -4.50 12.01 -9.35
C ILE A 25 -3.38 12.98 -9.71
N ALA A 26 -2.14 12.67 -9.35
CA ALA A 26 -1.00 13.52 -9.64
C ALA A 26 -0.75 13.68 -11.15
N ALA A 27 -0.87 12.59 -11.91
CA ALA A 27 -0.73 12.61 -13.38
C ALA A 27 -1.73 13.57 -14.03
N GLY A 28 -2.98 13.61 -13.54
CA GLY A 28 -4.00 14.55 -14.00
C GLY A 28 -3.77 16.01 -13.63
N THR A 29 -2.85 16.31 -12.70
CA THR A 29 -2.58 17.69 -12.25
C THR A 29 -1.48 18.41 -13.02
N GLY A 30 -0.79 17.73 -13.94
CA GLY A 30 0.32 18.29 -14.71
C GLY A 30 1.62 18.50 -13.93
N LEU A 31 1.77 17.82 -12.77
CA LEU A 31 3.02 17.84 -12.01
C LEU A 31 4.10 17.03 -12.72
N PRO A 32 5.41 17.40 -12.56
CA PRO A 32 6.50 16.60 -13.09
C PRO A 32 6.53 15.18 -12.49
N PHE A 33 6.61 14.17 -13.34
CA PHE A 33 6.51 12.74 -12.97
C PHE A 33 7.43 12.37 -11.81
N VAL A 34 8.72 12.64 -11.91
CA VAL A 34 9.72 12.24 -10.90
C VAL A 34 9.39 12.80 -9.53
N GLN A 35 8.94 14.05 -9.48
CA GLN A 35 8.66 14.72 -8.20
C GLN A 35 7.45 14.12 -7.49
N TYR A 36 6.31 13.99 -8.17
CA TYR A 36 5.13 13.43 -7.54
C TYR A 36 5.29 11.94 -7.23
N TYR A 37 6.05 11.21 -8.04
CA TYR A 37 6.34 9.79 -7.81
C TYR A 37 7.12 9.58 -6.51
N ILE A 38 8.20 10.34 -6.30
CA ILE A 38 9.00 10.28 -5.07
C ILE A 38 8.15 10.68 -3.85
N ILE A 39 7.37 11.75 -3.96
CA ILE A 39 6.50 12.22 -2.87
C ILE A 39 5.45 11.17 -2.52
N ALA A 40 4.85 10.52 -3.51
CA ALA A 40 3.87 9.45 -3.28
C ALA A 40 4.50 8.24 -2.59
N ILE A 41 5.72 7.84 -2.97
CA ILE A 41 6.45 6.76 -2.31
C ILE A 41 6.73 7.12 -0.84
N ILE A 42 7.26 8.30 -0.57
CA ILE A 42 7.56 8.75 0.79
C ILE A 42 6.28 8.76 1.63
N GLY A 43 5.20 9.35 1.13
CA GLY A 43 3.91 9.39 1.83
C GLY A 43 3.37 7.99 2.12
N ASN A 44 3.47 7.08 1.17
CA ASN A 44 3.01 5.70 1.34
C ASN A 44 3.85 4.89 2.33
N MET A 45 5.14 5.20 2.47
CA MET A 45 6.05 4.49 3.37
C MET A 45 6.02 4.99 4.81
N ILE A 46 5.58 6.22 5.07
CA ILE A 46 5.53 6.78 6.44
C ILE A 46 4.66 5.95 7.38
N PRO A 47 3.44 5.50 7.02
CA PRO A 47 2.62 4.68 7.90
C PRO A 47 3.19 3.28 8.18
N VAL A 48 4.05 2.75 7.31
CA VAL A 48 4.52 1.35 7.36
C VAL A 48 5.13 0.96 8.71
N PRO A 49 6.07 1.69 9.31
CA PRO A 49 6.61 1.35 10.63
C PRO A 49 5.54 1.34 11.72
N PHE A 50 4.62 2.31 11.66
CA PHE A 50 3.53 2.41 12.65
C PHE A 50 2.56 1.24 12.52
N ILE A 51 2.20 0.86 11.29
CA ILE A 51 1.33 -0.29 11.04
C ILE A 51 1.99 -1.57 11.55
N TYR A 52 3.27 -1.76 11.25
CA TYR A 52 3.99 -2.96 11.67
C TYR A 52 4.00 -3.14 13.19
N PHE A 53 4.28 -2.08 13.93
CA PHE A 53 4.38 -2.17 15.40
C PHE A 53 3.06 -2.02 16.15
N PHE A 54 2.14 -1.23 15.65
CA PHE A 54 0.97 -0.79 16.42
C PHE A 54 -0.36 -1.31 15.89
N ALA A 55 -0.54 -1.50 14.59
CA ALA A 55 -1.84 -1.87 14.03
C ALA A 55 -2.35 -3.20 14.57
N ARG A 56 -1.50 -4.23 14.67
CA ARG A 56 -1.87 -5.52 15.27
C ARG A 56 -2.33 -5.37 16.72
N LYS A 57 -1.59 -4.60 17.53
CA LYS A 57 -1.94 -4.34 18.92
C LYS A 57 -3.27 -3.61 19.06
N ILE A 58 -3.49 -2.60 18.23
CA ILE A 58 -4.75 -1.83 18.19
C ILE A 58 -5.91 -2.71 17.74
N LEU A 59 -5.72 -3.54 16.71
CA LEU A 59 -6.76 -4.43 16.20
C LEU A 59 -7.16 -5.50 17.22
N VAL A 60 -6.18 -6.11 17.87
CA VAL A 60 -6.45 -7.10 18.95
C VAL A 60 -7.17 -6.45 20.12
N TRP A 61 -6.72 -5.27 20.55
CA TRP A 61 -7.39 -4.52 21.61
C TRP A 61 -8.81 -4.12 21.23
N GLY A 62 -9.01 -3.68 20.00
CA GLY A 62 -10.32 -3.22 19.50
C GLY A 62 -11.30 -4.36 19.22
N ALA A 63 -10.81 -5.57 18.92
CA ALA A 63 -11.66 -6.74 18.67
C ALA A 63 -12.53 -7.12 19.87
N ASP A 64 -12.06 -6.83 21.10
CA ASP A 64 -12.78 -7.09 22.34
C ASP A 64 -13.83 -6.03 22.68
N LYS A 65 -13.98 -4.97 21.86
CA LYS A 65 -14.92 -3.88 22.14
C LYS A 65 -16.31 -4.13 21.52
N PRO A 66 -17.40 -3.80 22.22
CA PRO A 66 -18.76 -4.17 21.76
C PRO A 66 -19.23 -3.40 20.51
N VAL A 67 -18.72 -2.19 20.24
CA VAL A 67 -19.18 -1.34 19.12
C VAL A 67 -18.30 -1.52 17.88
N ILE A 68 -16.96 -1.56 18.06
CA ILE A 68 -15.97 -1.60 16.98
C ILE A 68 -15.34 -2.98 16.77
N GLY A 69 -15.66 -3.93 17.67
CA GLY A 69 -15.07 -5.27 17.66
C GLY A 69 -15.25 -6.02 16.36
N ASN A 70 -16.43 -5.97 15.76
CA ASN A 70 -16.73 -6.64 14.50
C ASN A 70 -15.87 -6.11 13.34
N PHE A 71 -15.66 -4.79 13.28
CA PHE A 71 -14.80 -4.19 12.27
C PHE A 71 -13.34 -4.58 12.45
N PHE A 72 -12.83 -4.53 13.68
CA PHE A 72 -11.45 -4.90 13.97
C PHE A 72 -11.20 -6.40 13.80
N THR A 73 -12.15 -7.24 14.16
CA THR A 73 -12.09 -8.67 13.89
C THR A 73 -12.04 -8.95 12.39
N TRP A 74 -12.85 -8.26 11.60
CA TRP A 74 -12.82 -8.35 10.15
C TRP A 74 -11.45 -7.93 9.58
N CYS A 75 -10.84 -6.85 10.09
CA CYS A 75 -9.50 -6.42 9.67
C CYS A 75 -8.43 -7.47 10.00
N LEU A 76 -8.49 -8.08 11.21
CA LEU A 76 -7.58 -9.15 11.62
C LEU A 76 -7.72 -10.38 10.71
N GLU A 77 -8.94 -10.82 10.45
CA GLU A 77 -9.21 -11.96 9.55
C GLU A 77 -8.71 -11.71 8.13
N LYS A 78 -8.86 -10.48 7.62
CA LYS A 78 -8.32 -10.09 6.31
C LYS A 78 -6.78 -10.12 6.31
N GLY A 79 -6.15 -9.62 7.36
CA GLY A 79 -4.70 -9.68 7.54
C GLY A 79 -4.18 -11.12 7.63
N GLU A 80 -4.85 -11.97 8.43
CA GLU A 80 -4.50 -13.40 8.56
C GLU A 80 -4.69 -14.18 7.25
N LYS A 81 -5.78 -13.94 6.53
CA LYS A 81 -6.00 -14.55 5.21
C LYS A 81 -4.95 -14.13 4.21
N GLY A 82 -4.58 -12.84 4.21
CA GLY A 82 -3.49 -12.32 3.39
C GLY A 82 -2.16 -12.99 3.76
N GLY A 83 -1.87 -13.12 5.04
CA GLY A 83 -0.70 -13.79 5.57
C GLY A 83 -0.60 -15.27 5.19
N LYS A 84 -1.68 -16.03 5.36
CA LYS A 84 -1.76 -17.43 4.95
C LYS A 84 -1.53 -17.60 3.45
N LYS A 85 -2.15 -16.74 2.64
CA LYS A 85 -1.97 -16.74 1.19
C LYS A 85 -0.52 -16.48 0.79
N LEU A 86 0.16 -15.59 1.48
CA LEU A 86 1.59 -15.36 1.31
C LEU A 86 2.43 -16.59 1.65
N GLN A 87 2.14 -17.26 2.77
CA GLN A 87 2.85 -18.49 3.18
C GLN A 87 2.63 -19.63 2.19
N GLU A 88 1.41 -19.86 1.75
CA GLU A 88 1.06 -20.93 0.81
C GLU A 88 1.71 -20.72 -0.57
N THR A 89 1.77 -19.46 -1.03
CA THR A 89 2.32 -19.11 -2.34
C THR A 89 3.86 -19.15 -2.36
N ALA A 90 4.52 -18.85 -1.24
CA ALA A 90 5.93 -18.50 -1.24
C ALA A 90 6.86 -19.51 -0.55
N GLY A 91 6.38 -20.39 0.32
CA GLY A 91 7.24 -21.26 1.11
C GLY A 91 8.32 -20.45 1.85
N LYS A 92 9.60 -20.63 1.46
CA LYS A 92 10.74 -19.88 2.01
C LYS A 92 10.91 -18.47 1.40
N GLY A 93 10.13 -18.12 0.41
CA GLY A 93 10.21 -16.85 -0.33
C GLY A 93 9.26 -15.76 0.16
N LEU A 94 9.03 -15.64 1.46
CA LEU A 94 8.09 -14.64 2.04
C LEU A 94 8.43 -13.20 1.65
N PHE A 95 9.72 -12.87 1.50
CA PHE A 95 10.15 -11.55 1.05
C PHE A 95 9.62 -11.23 -0.35
N VAL A 96 9.84 -12.14 -1.30
CA VAL A 96 9.37 -11.96 -2.70
C VAL A 96 7.86 -11.97 -2.78
N ALA A 97 7.19 -12.82 -2.01
CA ALA A 97 5.74 -12.87 -1.96
C ALA A 97 5.13 -11.57 -1.41
N LEU A 98 5.71 -11.02 -0.36
CA LEU A 98 5.28 -9.73 0.20
C LEU A 98 5.51 -8.59 -0.81
N LEU A 99 6.67 -8.56 -1.47
CA LEU A 99 6.98 -7.60 -2.51
C LEU A 99 5.95 -7.65 -3.64
N LEU A 100 5.63 -8.82 -4.15
CA LEU A 100 4.64 -9.01 -5.22
C LEU A 100 3.22 -8.70 -4.76
N PHE A 101 2.88 -9.07 -3.53
CA PHE A 101 1.57 -8.76 -2.93
C PHE A 101 1.32 -7.25 -2.84
N VAL A 102 2.35 -6.49 -2.47
CA VAL A 102 2.29 -5.02 -2.44
C VAL A 102 2.42 -4.44 -3.85
N GLY A 103 3.27 -5.01 -4.68
CA GLY A 103 3.64 -4.46 -5.99
C GLY A 103 2.58 -4.64 -7.07
N ILE A 104 1.80 -5.72 -7.01
CA ILE A 104 0.73 -5.94 -7.98
C ILE A 104 -0.52 -5.18 -7.53
N PRO A 105 -1.02 -4.20 -8.33
CA PRO A 105 -2.11 -3.33 -7.91
C PRO A 105 -3.49 -4.01 -8.01
N LEU A 106 -3.75 -4.96 -7.12
CA LEU A 106 -5.04 -5.63 -7.00
C LEU A 106 -5.85 -5.05 -5.83
N PRO A 107 -7.19 -5.10 -5.88
CA PRO A 107 -8.02 -4.68 -4.75
C PRO A 107 -7.70 -5.46 -3.48
N GLY A 108 -7.53 -4.77 -2.37
CA GLY A 108 -7.23 -5.37 -1.07
C GLY A 108 -5.77 -5.76 -0.84
N THR A 109 -4.89 -5.51 -1.80
CA THR A 109 -3.42 -5.59 -1.61
C THR A 109 -2.86 -4.20 -1.34
N GLY A 110 -1.59 -4.07 -1.02
CA GLY A 110 -0.91 -2.79 -0.86
C GLY A 110 -0.03 -2.72 0.37
N ALA A 111 0.53 -1.53 0.63
CA ALA A 111 1.48 -1.32 1.72
C ALA A 111 0.83 -1.52 3.10
N TRP A 112 -0.40 -1.03 3.29
CA TRP A 112 -1.13 -1.20 4.54
C TRP A 112 -1.44 -2.67 4.84
N THR A 113 -2.08 -3.36 3.92
CA THR A 113 -2.45 -4.77 4.08
C THR A 113 -1.23 -5.67 4.13
N GLY A 114 -0.24 -5.41 3.27
CA GLY A 114 1.02 -6.17 3.23
C GLY A 114 1.82 -6.03 4.52
N THR A 115 1.93 -4.82 5.07
CA THR A 115 2.63 -4.58 6.33
C THR A 115 1.90 -5.23 7.50
N LEU A 116 0.57 -5.16 7.53
CA LEU A 116 -0.22 -5.83 8.56
C LEU A 116 -0.03 -7.36 8.48
N ALA A 117 -0.08 -7.93 7.29
CA ALA A 117 0.19 -9.36 7.07
C ALA A 117 1.60 -9.75 7.52
N ALA A 118 2.62 -8.97 7.17
CA ALA A 118 4.00 -9.18 7.61
C ALA A 118 4.14 -9.16 9.13
N SER A 119 3.46 -8.23 9.80
CA SER A 119 3.44 -8.14 11.27
C SER A 119 2.76 -9.37 11.92
N ILE A 120 1.65 -9.83 11.36
CA ILE A 120 0.92 -11.02 11.86
C ILE A 120 1.76 -12.29 11.68
N LEU A 121 2.50 -12.38 10.59
CA LEU A 121 3.39 -13.51 10.28
C LEU A 121 4.73 -13.45 11.02
N ASP A 122 4.95 -12.46 11.88
CA ASP A 122 6.21 -12.23 12.58
C ASP A 122 7.44 -12.18 11.66
N MET A 123 7.26 -11.63 10.44
CA MET A 123 8.38 -11.37 9.55
C MET A 123 9.30 -10.31 10.16
N ASP A 124 10.61 -10.44 9.88
CA ASP A 124 11.59 -9.45 10.34
C ASP A 124 11.25 -8.04 9.85
N PHE A 125 11.35 -7.05 10.74
CA PHE A 125 10.98 -5.67 10.45
C PHE A 125 11.73 -5.09 9.24
N LYS A 126 13.05 -5.27 9.20
CA LYS A 126 13.88 -4.75 8.10
C LYS A 126 13.49 -5.38 6.77
N SER A 127 13.37 -6.70 6.73
CA SER A 127 12.94 -7.43 5.54
C SER A 127 11.55 -7.02 5.09
N SER A 128 10.63 -6.83 6.02
CA SER A 128 9.26 -6.38 5.73
C SER A 128 9.25 -4.98 5.12
N VAL A 129 9.97 -4.03 5.72
CA VAL A 129 10.06 -2.65 5.20
C VAL A 129 10.68 -2.62 3.81
N PHE A 130 11.77 -3.38 3.57
CA PHE A 130 12.39 -3.45 2.25
C PHE A 130 11.47 -4.09 1.21
N ALA A 131 10.79 -5.19 1.54
CA ALA A 131 9.86 -5.84 0.62
C ALA A 131 8.68 -4.93 0.28
N VAL A 132 8.11 -4.26 1.28
CA VAL A 132 7.02 -3.29 1.07
C VAL A 132 7.49 -2.11 0.23
N MET A 133 8.67 -1.56 0.50
CA MET A 133 9.24 -0.45 -0.26
C MET A 133 9.44 -0.80 -1.75
N LEU A 134 10.04 -1.96 -2.02
CA LEU A 134 10.21 -2.43 -3.39
C LEU A 134 8.87 -2.71 -4.07
N GLY A 135 7.91 -3.25 -3.33
CA GLY A 135 6.53 -3.45 -3.80
C GLY A 135 5.83 -2.12 -4.13
N VAL A 136 5.98 -1.11 -3.27
CA VAL A 136 5.44 0.24 -3.51
C VAL A 136 6.07 0.89 -4.75
N ILE A 137 7.38 0.74 -4.94
CA ILE A 137 8.07 1.23 -6.15
C ILE A 137 7.51 0.52 -7.39
N LEU A 138 7.38 -0.79 -7.36
CA LEU A 138 6.82 -1.58 -8.46
C LEU A 138 5.37 -1.18 -8.76
N ALA A 139 4.52 -1.07 -7.74
CA ALA A 139 3.13 -0.62 -7.89
C ALA A 139 3.05 0.78 -8.51
N GLY A 140 3.95 1.67 -8.08
CA GLY A 140 4.04 3.03 -8.63
C GLY A 140 4.41 3.06 -10.11
N ILE A 141 5.33 2.23 -10.54
CA ILE A 141 5.69 2.09 -11.97
C ILE A 141 4.49 1.59 -12.77
N ILE A 142 3.82 0.54 -12.30
CA ILE A 142 2.65 -0.03 -12.97
C ILE A 142 1.53 1.02 -13.07
N MET A 143 1.23 1.73 -11.97
CA MET A 143 0.21 2.77 -11.95
C MET A 143 0.56 3.97 -12.82
N ALA A 144 1.84 4.35 -12.89
CA ALA A 144 2.30 5.41 -13.76
C ALA A 144 2.12 5.05 -15.24
N LEU A 145 2.51 3.85 -15.64
CA LEU A 145 2.32 3.35 -17.01
C LEU A 145 0.84 3.27 -17.38
N ALA A 146 0.00 2.77 -16.46
CA ALA A 146 -1.45 2.71 -16.67
C ALA A 146 -2.07 4.11 -16.80
N SER A 147 -1.65 5.05 -15.95
CA SER A 147 -2.13 6.43 -15.99
C SER A 147 -1.72 7.16 -17.28
N MET A 148 -0.48 7.00 -17.71
CA MET A 148 -0.01 7.60 -18.99
C MET A 148 -0.72 6.98 -20.20
N GLY A 149 -0.94 5.67 -20.20
CA GLY A 149 -1.71 4.99 -21.25
C GLY A 149 -3.17 5.46 -21.31
N LEU A 150 -3.81 5.61 -20.16
CA LEU A 150 -5.19 6.09 -20.08
C LEU A 150 -5.33 7.54 -20.55
N PHE A 151 -4.47 8.44 -20.05
CA PHE A 151 -4.50 9.85 -20.46
C PHE A 151 -4.07 10.04 -21.92
N GLY A 152 -3.13 9.23 -22.42
CA GLY A 152 -2.74 9.22 -23.82
C GLY A 152 -3.88 8.79 -24.74
N ALA A 153 -4.62 7.74 -24.36
CA ALA A 153 -5.78 7.27 -25.10
C ALA A 153 -6.92 8.31 -25.13
N LEU A 154 -7.20 8.96 -23.97
CA LEU A 154 -8.20 10.03 -23.90
C LEU A 154 -7.79 11.24 -24.74
N GLY A 155 -6.51 11.64 -24.72
CA GLY A 155 -6.01 12.74 -25.56
C GLY A 155 -6.05 12.46 -27.07
N ALA A 156 -6.03 11.18 -27.47
CA ALA A 156 -6.16 10.78 -28.86
C ALA A 156 -7.63 10.74 -29.37
N LEU A 157 -8.61 10.72 -28.41
CA LEU A 157 -10.04 10.70 -28.72
C LEU A 157 -10.66 12.10 -28.83
N PHE A 158 -9.97 13.13 -28.34
CA PHE A 158 -10.36 14.53 -28.39
C PHE A 158 -9.35 15.37 -29.15
#